data_e9bd26f4470f36e5ff30098ccc957d55
#
_entry.id   e9bd26f4470f36e5ff30098ccc957d55
#
_cell.length_a   1.000
_cell.length_b   1.000
_cell.length_c   1.000
_cell.angle_alpha   90.00
_cell.angle_beta   90.00
_cell.angle_gamma   90.00
#
_symmetry.space_group_name_H-M   'P 1'
#
loop_
_entity.id
_entity.type
_entity.pdbx_description
1 polymer ?
#
loop_
_entity_poly.entity_id
_entity_poly.type
_entity_poly.pdbx_seq_one_letter_code
_entity_poly.pdbx_strand_id
1 'polypeptide(L)'
;MIKQEWIDKGYINEAVPEGIDLKAEIRRLCAEKNAVVLAHYYTDGAVQDVADFVGDSLALAQIAEKTTADILVMCGVHFMAETNKILSPEKKVLIPDLNAGCSLAESCPAEELAKFKAEHPDHKVVAYVNTSAAVKALTDIVVTSTNARAVVDSFPKDEKIIFAPDKNLGGYLNAVTHRNMLLWNGGCHVHEQFSIEKI
;
A
#
# COMPACT_ATOMS: atom_id res chain seq x y z
N MET A 1 -16.88 -15.76 -11.68
CA MET A 1 -18.12 -14.94 -11.70
C MET A 1 -17.78 -13.62 -11.05
N ILE A 2 -18.00 -12.49 -11.73
CA ILE A 2 -17.69 -11.16 -11.19
C ILE A 2 -18.71 -10.83 -10.11
N LYS A 3 -18.23 -10.32 -8.98
CA LYS A 3 -19.10 -9.95 -7.88
C LYS A 3 -19.81 -8.63 -8.17
N GLN A 4 -21.07 -8.50 -7.78
CA GLN A 4 -21.86 -7.27 -7.98
C GLN A 4 -21.19 -6.07 -7.32
N GLU A 5 -20.62 -6.23 -6.14
CA GLU A 5 -19.88 -5.17 -5.44
C GLU A 5 -18.72 -4.55 -6.24
N TRP A 6 -18.14 -5.30 -7.18
CA TRP A 6 -17.09 -4.78 -8.06
C TRP A 6 -17.66 -3.96 -9.20
N ILE A 7 -18.79 -4.42 -9.76
CA ILE A 7 -19.52 -3.66 -10.78
C ILE A 7 -19.95 -2.30 -10.21
N ASP A 8 -20.47 -2.31 -8.98
CA ASP A 8 -20.91 -1.11 -8.27
C ASP A 8 -19.74 -0.13 -8.01
N LYS A 9 -18.52 -0.66 -7.90
CA LYS A 9 -17.27 0.13 -7.81
C LYS A 9 -16.70 0.55 -9.17
N GLY A 10 -17.41 0.27 -10.25
CA GLY A 10 -16.99 0.65 -11.59
C GLY A 10 -16.10 -0.36 -12.32
N TYR A 11 -16.09 -1.63 -11.86
CA TYR A 11 -15.41 -2.70 -12.60
C TYR A 11 -16.11 -2.94 -13.94
N ILE A 12 -15.32 -2.92 -15.01
CA ILE A 12 -15.79 -3.11 -16.39
C ILE A 12 -15.39 -4.52 -16.83
N ASN A 13 -16.37 -5.33 -17.22
CA ASN A 13 -16.16 -6.66 -17.78
C ASN A 13 -16.49 -6.66 -19.27
N GLU A 14 -15.73 -5.89 -20.04
CA GLU A 14 -15.84 -5.88 -21.49
C GLU A 14 -14.70 -6.68 -22.11
N ALA A 15 -15.01 -7.43 -23.16
CA ALA A 15 -13.99 -8.14 -23.92
C ALA A 15 -13.10 -7.14 -24.65
N VAL A 16 -11.81 -7.34 -24.57
CA VAL A 16 -10.87 -6.58 -25.40
C VAL A 16 -11.07 -6.99 -26.87
N PRO A 17 -11.27 -6.03 -27.81
CA PRO A 17 -11.43 -6.36 -29.21
C PRO A 17 -10.24 -7.14 -29.77
N GLU A 18 -10.52 -8.14 -30.59
CA GLU A 18 -9.46 -8.94 -31.23
C GLU A 18 -8.59 -8.07 -32.17
N GLY A 19 -7.30 -8.35 -32.17
CA GLY A 19 -6.34 -7.68 -33.06
C GLY A 19 -5.90 -6.28 -32.65
N ILE A 20 -6.33 -5.80 -31.45
CA ILE A 20 -5.89 -4.52 -30.93
C ILE A 20 -4.44 -4.60 -30.40
N ASP A 21 -3.62 -3.62 -30.71
CA ASP A 21 -2.35 -3.40 -30.06
C ASP A 21 -2.60 -2.75 -28.68
N LEU A 22 -2.63 -3.57 -27.63
CA LEU A 22 -2.93 -3.12 -26.26
C LEU A 22 -1.97 -2.03 -25.79
N LYS A 23 -0.69 -2.14 -26.12
CA LYS A 23 0.33 -1.18 -25.69
C LYS A 23 0.11 0.19 -26.35
N ALA A 24 -0.16 0.19 -27.65
CA ALA A 24 -0.47 1.41 -28.38
C ALA A 24 -1.77 2.05 -27.89
N GLU A 25 -2.81 1.25 -27.64
CA GLU A 25 -4.11 1.73 -27.19
C GLU A 25 -4.07 2.29 -25.76
N ILE A 26 -3.37 1.64 -24.82
CA ILE A 26 -3.15 2.16 -23.45
C ILE A 26 -2.45 3.51 -23.53
N ARG A 27 -1.38 3.65 -24.31
CA ARG A 27 -0.67 4.93 -24.48
C ARG A 27 -1.57 6.03 -25.08
N ARG A 28 -2.36 5.67 -26.07
CA ARG A 28 -3.33 6.60 -26.68
C ARG A 28 -4.35 7.10 -25.66
N LEU A 29 -4.93 6.18 -24.87
CA LEU A 29 -5.92 6.52 -23.83
C LEU A 29 -5.31 7.34 -22.70
N CYS A 30 -4.08 7.03 -22.28
CA CYS A 30 -3.37 7.82 -21.27
C CYS A 30 -3.15 9.26 -21.75
N ALA A 31 -2.73 9.43 -23.01
CA ALA A 31 -2.56 10.77 -23.57
C ALA A 31 -3.90 11.54 -23.70
N GLU A 32 -4.96 10.88 -24.19
CA GLU A 32 -6.29 11.47 -24.34
C GLU A 32 -6.91 11.93 -23.01
N LYS A 33 -6.70 11.14 -21.95
CA LYS A 33 -7.35 11.31 -20.65
C LYS A 33 -6.47 11.98 -19.58
N ASN A 34 -5.31 12.45 -19.97
CA ASN A 34 -4.29 12.96 -19.04
C ASN A 34 -4.05 11.98 -17.88
N ALA A 35 -3.78 10.72 -18.22
CA ALA A 35 -3.57 9.64 -17.28
C ALA A 35 -2.11 9.16 -17.26
N VAL A 36 -1.66 8.67 -16.11
CA VAL A 36 -0.36 8.04 -15.92
C VAL A 36 -0.53 6.64 -15.33
N VAL A 37 0.24 5.67 -15.84
CA VAL A 37 0.26 4.30 -15.35
C VAL A 37 1.45 4.12 -14.41
N LEU A 38 1.16 3.76 -13.17
CA LEU A 38 2.12 3.50 -12.10
C LEU A 38 2.12 2.01 -11.80
N ALA A 39 3.20 1.29 -12.06
CA ALA A 39 3.30 -0.14 -11.79
C ALA A 39 4.26 -0.45 -10.66
N HIS A 40 3.80 -1.27 -9.71
CA HIS A 40 4.69 -1.82 -8.71
C HIS A 40 5.61 -2.85 -9.37
N TYR A 41 6.89 -2.88 -8.99
CA TYR A 41 7.87 -3.78 -9.61
C TYR A 41 7.63 -5.28 -9.34
N TYR A 42 6.63 -5.65 -8.52
CA TYR A 42 6.16 -7.01 -8.36
C TYR A 42 5.12 -7.44 -9.41
N THR A 43 4.61 -6.50 -10.21
CA THR A 43 3.64 -6.84 -11.26
C THR A 43 4.30 -7.62 -12.39
N ASP A 44 3.47 -8.31 -13.19
CA ASP A 44 3.93 -8.99 -14.40
C ASP A 44 4.70 -8.04 -15.33
N GLY A 45 5.71 -8.57 -16.03
CA GLY A 45 6.55 -7.79 -16.95
C GLY A 45 5.74 -7.06 -18.04
N ALA A 46 4.67 -7.66 -18.53
CA ALA A 46 3.80 -7.03 -19.52
C ALA A 46 3.07 -5.79 -18.97
N VAL A 47 2.75 -5.78 -17.68
CA VAL A 47 2.19 -4.61 -16.98
C VAL A 47 3.26 -3.53 -16.79
N GLN A 48 4.48 -3.92 -16.41
CA GLN A 48 5.59 -2.98 -16.29
C GLN A 48 5.95 -2.34 -17.63
N ASP A 49 5.84 -3.07 -18.73
CA ASP A 49 6.13 -2.61 -20.09
C ASP A 49 5.20 -1.49 -20.59
N VAL A 50 3.99 -1.40 -20.07
CA VAL A 50 3.01 -0.35 -20.41
C VAL A 50 3.00 0.80 -19.39
N ALA A 51 3.69 0.64 -18.27
CA ALA A 51 3.76 1.66 -17.23
C ALA A 51 4.64 2.84 -17.63
N ASP A 52 4.26 4.03 -17.18
CA ASP A 52 5.09 5.24 -17.29
C ASP A 52 6.17 5.24 -16.21
N PHE A 53 5.86 4.67 -15.04
CA PHE A 53 6.79 4.55 -13.92
C PHE A 53 6.66 3.19 -13.26
N VAL A 54 7.80 2.59 -12.93
CA VAL A 54 7.90 1.34 -12.18
C VAL A 54 8.70 1.60 -10.91
N GLY A 55 8.19 1.17 -9.75
CA GLY A 55 8.86 1.43 -8.47
C GLY A 55 8.23 0.70 -7.29
N ASP A 56 8.73 1.01 -6.11
CA ASP A 56 8.14 0.58 -4.85
C ASP A 56 6.99 1.50 -4.40
N SER A 57 6.35 1.14 -3.29
CA SER A 57 5.20 1.88 -2.76
C SER A 57 5.51 3.35 -2.48
N LEU A 58 6.69 3.68 -1.96
CA LEU A 58 7.08 5.05 -1.62
C LEU A 58 7.39 5.86 -2.88
N ALA A 59 8.19 5.30 -3.78
CA ALA A 59 8.54 5.97 -5.03
C ALA A 59 7.31 6.29 -5.87
N LEU A 60 6.40 5.33 -6.01
CA LEU A 60 5.16 5.54 -6.77
C LEU A 60 4.22 6.55 -6.11
N ALA A 61 4.14 6.57 -4.78
CA ALA A 61 3.38 7.57 -4.04
C ALA A 61 3.92 8.98 -4.25
N GLN A 62 5.26 9.15 -4.24
CA GLN A 62 5.91 10.44 -4.50
C GLN A 62 5.73 10.89 -5.96
N ILE A 63 5.72 9.97 -6.91
CA ILE A 63 5.44 10.27 -8.32
C ILE A 63 3.95 10.68 -8.47
N ALA A 64 3.04 9.95 -7.83
CA ALA A 64 1.61 10.26 -7.84
C ALA A 64 1.31 11.68 -7.36
N GLU A 65 2.00 12.12 -6.29
CA GLU A 65 1.88 13.48 -5.76
C GLU A 65 2.38 14.55 -6.75
N LYS A 66 3.54 14.29 -7.39
CA LYS A 66 4.24 15.28 -8.22
C LYS A 66 3.73 15.38 -9.65
N THR A 67 3.11 14.33 -10.18
CA THR A 67 2.64 14.32 -11.57
C THR A 67 1.48 15.31 -11.77
N THR A 68 1.41 15.89 -12.98
CA THR A 68 0.31 16.77 -13.41
C THR A 68 -0.86 16.00 -14.03
N ALA A 69 -0.80 14.67 -14.06
CA ALA A 69 -1.88 13.84 -14.55
C ALA A 69 -3.11 13.93 -13.65
N ASP A 70 -4.30 13.94 -14.26
CA ASP A 70 -5.59 13.96 -13.56
C ASP A 70 -5.99 12.55 -13.09
N ILE A 71 -5.50 11.52 -13.79
CA ILE A 71 -5.85 10.13 -13.53
C ILE A 71 -4.57 9.33 -13.25
N LEU A 72 -4.57 8.61 -12.14
CA LEU A 72 -3.53 7.65 -11.77
C LEU A 72 -4.08 6.24 -11.95
N VAL A 73 -3.46 5.43 -12.80
CA VAL A 73 -3.76 4.01 -12.93
C VAL A 73 -2.72 3.24 -12.12
N MET A 74 -3.11 2.80 -10.92
CA MET A 74 -2.20 2.10 -10.00
C MET A 74 -2.24 0.59 -10.24
N CYS A 75 -1.26 0.07 -10.96
CA CYS A 75 -1.04 -1.36 -11.15
C CYS A 75 -0.21 -1.91 -9.97
N GLY A 76 -0.91 -2.34 -8.95
CA GLY A 76 -0.36 -2.86 -7.70
C GLY A 76 -1.47 -3.32 -6.78
N VAL A 77 -1.19 -3.42 -5.49
CA VAL A 77 -2.16 -3.86 -4.50
C VAL A 77 -3.03 -2.70 -3.98
N HIS A 78 -4.19 -3.03 -3.46
CA HIS A 78 -5.26 -2.09 -3.12
C HIS A 78 -4.81 -0.93 -2.22
N PHE A 79 -4.05 -1.21 -1.15
CA PHE A 79 -3.57 -0.17 -0.23
C PHE A 79 -2.68 0.89 -0.90
N MET A 80 -2.01 0.56 -2.01
CA MET A 80 -1.17 1.51 -2.76
C MET A 80 -2.05 2.51 -3.51
N ALA A 81 -3.14 2.05 -4.13
CA ALA A 81 -4.13 2.93 -4.75
C ALA A 81 -4.79 3.85 -3.71
N GLU A 82 -5.13 3.32 -2.52
CA GLU A 82 -5.63 4.12 -1.41
C GLU A 82 -4.61 5.17 -0.94
N THR A 83 -3.33 4.79 -0.82
CA THR A 83 -2.26 5.73 -0.45
C THR A 83 -2.12 6.85 -1.48
N ASN A 84 -2.14 6.52 -2.77
CA ASN A 84 -2.11 7.52 -3.83
C ASN A 84 -3.31 8.46 -3.75
N LYS A 85 -4.50 7.94 -3.42
CA LYS A 85 -5.71 8.76 -3.25
C LYS A 85 -5.65 9.68 -2.04
N ILE A 86 -5.04 9.22 -0.93
CA ILE A 86 -4.82 10.04 0.28
C ILE A 86 -3.88 11.21 -0.02
N LEU A 87 -2.80 10.96 -0.76
CA LEU A 87 -1.78 11.97 -1.06
C LEU A 87 -2.18 12.91 -2.22
N SER A 88 -3.10 12.46 -3.08
CA SER A 88 -3.59 13.22 -4.23
C SER A 88 -5.12 13.18 -4.27
N PRO A 89 -5.81 13.82 -3.31
CA PRO A 89 -7.27 13.70 -3.17
C PRO A 89 -8.05 14.28 -4.34
N GLU A 90 -7.47 15.19 -5.08
CA GLU A 90 -8.06 15.81 -6.29
C GLU A 90 -8.02 14.87 -7.51
N LYS A 91 -7.07 13.93 -7.57
CA LYS A 91 -6.88 13.03 -8.71
C LYS A 91 -7.82 11.85 -8.67
N LYS A 92 -8.19 11.36 -9.83
CA LYS A 92 -8.90 10.08 -9.96
C LYS A 92 -7.88 8.93 -9.90
N VAL A 93 -8.03 8.02 -8.94
CA VAL A 93 -7.18 6.84 -8.81
C VAL A 93 -7.97 5.60 -9.21
N LEU A 94 -7.42 4.87 -10.16
CA LEU A 94 -7.97 3.61 -10.68
C LEU A 94 -7.04 2.46 -10.30
N ILE A 95 -7.64 1.32 -9.98
CA ILE A 95 -6.95 0.06 -9.80
C ILE A 95 -7.53 -0.96 -10.80
N PRO A 96 -6.71 -1.58 -11.65
CA PRO A 96 -7.20 -2.51 -12.67
C PRO A 96 -7.80 -3.80 -12.12
N ASP A 97 -7.29 -4.27 -10.97
CA ASP A 97 -7.76 -5.49 -10.32
C ASP A 97 -8.11 -5.24 -8.86
N LEU A 98 -9.40 -5.33 -8.53
CA LEU A 98 -9.90 -5.17 -7.15
C LEU A 98 -9.55 -6.35 -6.23
N ASN A 99 -9.08 -7.49 -6.79
CA ASN A 99 -8.57 -8.61 -5.99
C ASN A 99 -7.08 -8.49 -5.65
N ALA A 100 -6.39 -7.49 -6.17
CA ALA A 100 -4.99 -7.28 -5.86
C ALA A 100 -4.80 -6.91 -4.38
N GLY A 101 -4.89 -7.91 -3.50
CA GLY A 101 -4.78 -7.82 -2.05
C GLY A 101 -3.35 -7.90 -1.55
N CYS A 102 -3.19 -7.65 -0.26
CA CYS A 102 -1.93 -7.82 0.46
C CYS A 102 -2.20 -8.47 1.81
N SER A 103 -1.70 -9.67 2.02
CA SER A 103 -1.92 -10.42 3.27
C SER A 103 -1.47 -9.66 4.52
N LEU A 104 -0.42 -8.85 4.40
CA LEU A 104 0.03 -8.00 5.52
C LEU A 104 -1.00 -6.90 5.82
N ALA A 105 -1.57 -6.25 4.80
CA ALA A 105 -2.61 -5.25 5.01
C ALA A 105 -3.90 -5.89 5.58
N GLU A 106 -4.26 -7.08 5.11
CA GLU A 106 -5.42 -7.83 5.57
C GLU A 106 -5.26 -8.38 7.00
N SER A 107 -4.01 -8.56 7.47
CA SER A 107 -3.73 -9.03 8.83
C SER A 107 -4.01 -7.98 9.91
N CYS A 108 -4.38 -6.76 9.54
CA CYS A 108 -4.69 -5.67 10.46
C CYS A 108 -6.02 -4.98 10.09
N PRO A 109 -7.16 -5.59 10.41
CA PRO A 109 -8.45 -4.97 10.22
C PRO A 109 -8.59 -3.70 11.06
N ALA A 110 -9.15 -2.63 10.49
CA ALA A 110 -9.26 -1.33 11.16
C ALA A 110 -10.09 -1.39 12.45
N GLU A 111 -11.18 -2.18 12.44
CA GLU A 111 -12.03 -2.34 13.63
C GLU A 111 -11.29 -3.00 14.80
N GLU A 112 -10.44 -3.96 14.51
CA GLU A 112 -9.63 -4.64 15.52
C GLU A 112 -8.51 -3.72 16.05
N LEU A 113 -7.85 -2.99 15.15
CA LEU A 113 -6.86 -2.00 15.56
C LEU A 113 -7.48 -0.88 16.41
N ALA A 114 -8.70 -0.45 16.08
CA ALA A 114 -9.41 0.55 16.88
C ALA A 114 -9.68 0.07 18.31
N LYS A 115 -10.06 -1.21 18.47
CA LYS A 115 -10.24 -1.82 19.82
C LYS A 115 -8.90 -1.90 20.55
N PHE A 116 -7.86 -2.38 19.88
CA PHE A 116 -6.53 -2.47 20.48
C PHE A 116 -5.97 -1.09 20.89
N LYS A 117 -6.18 -0.07 20.07
CA LYS A 117 -5.82 1.33 20.42
C LYS A 117 -6.62 1.85 21.61
N ALA A 118 -7.91 1.51 21.72
CA ALA A 118 -8.74 1.91 22.84
C ALA A 118 -8.31 1.28 24.19
N GLU A 119 -7.74 0.09 24.15
CA GLU A 119 -7.13 -0.58 25.32
C GLU A 119 -5.80 0.06 25.73
N HIS A 120 -5.18 0.84 24.83
CA HIS A 120 -3.89 1.48 25.01
C HIS A 120 -3.94 2.98 24.65
N PRO A 121 -4.77 3.78 25.35
CA PRO A 121 -5.07 5.16 24.94
C PRO A 121 -3.89 6.12 25.05
N ASP A 122 -2.84 5.75 25.77
CA ASP A 122 -1.60 6.49 25.94
C ASP A 122 -0.49 6.13 24.91
N HIS A 123 -0.81 5.28 23.95
CA HIS A 123 0.14 4.88 22.92
C HIS A 123 -0.08 5.63 21.59
N LYS A 124 1.01 5.98 20.94
CA LYS A 124 1.03 6.42 19.54
C LYS A 124 1.01 5.23 18.59
N VAL A 125 0.27 5.32 17.51
CA VAL A 125 0.22 4.27 16.50
C VAL A 125 1.16 4.61 15.35
N VAL A 126 2.19 3.81 15.17
CA VAL A 126 3.08 3.85 14.01
C VAL A 126 2.72 2.68 13.11
N ALA A 127 2.26 2.96 11.90
CA ALA A 127 1.87 1.92 10.96
C ALA A 127 2.78 1.84 9.74
N TYR A 128 3.17 0.63 9.39
CA TYR A 128 3.80 0.36 8.11
C TYR A 128 2.82 0.61 6.97
N VAL A 129 3.31 1.11 5.85
CA VAL A 129 2.47 1.59 4.72
C VAL A 129 1.52 0.53 4.15
N ASN A 130 1.84 -0.76 4.30
CA ASN A 130 1.00 -1.88 3.87
C ASN A 130 -0.21 -2.06 4.80
N THR A 131 -1.08 -1.09 4.81
CA THR A 131 -2.31 -1.03 5.59
C THR A 131 -3.40 -0.32 4.79
N SER A 132 -4.67 -0.61 5.08
CA SER A 132 -5.80 0.08 4.44
C SER A 132 -5.88 1.57 4.82
N ALA A 133 -6.62 2.35 4.03
CA ALA A 133 -6.92 3.75 4.36
C ALA A 133 -7.63 3.87 5.72
N ALA A 134 -8.51 2.92 6.04
CA ALA A 134 -9.19 2.88 7.35
C ALA A 134 -8.22 2.70 8.52
N VAL A 135 -7.19 1.86 8.38
CA VAL A 135 -6.10 1.71 9.36
C VAL A 135 -5.28 3.00 9.45
N LYS A 136 -4.95 3.60 8.29
CA LYS A 136 -4.21 4.87 8.24
C LYS A 136 -4.94 6.01 8.98
N ALA A 137 -6.27 6.02 8.95
CA ALA A 137 -7.08 6.99 9.70
C ALA A 137 -6.97 6.84 11.23
N LEU A 138 -6.56 5.68 11.73
CA LEU A 138 -6.31 5.40 13.15
C LEU A 138 -4.86 5.63 13.56
N THR A 139 -3.98 5.92 12.60
CA THR A 139 -2.52 5.95 12.75
C THR A 139 -2.03 7.37 12.97
N ASP A 140 -1.08 7.56 13.88
CA ASP A 140 -0.43 8.85 14.10
C ASP A 140 0.64 9.13 13.05
N ILE A 141 1.37 8.08 12.61
CA ILE A 141 2.39 8.22 11.58
C ILE A 141 2.53 6.93 10.74
N VAL A 142 2.65 7.10 9.43
CA VAL A 142 2.87 5.99 8.49
C VAL A 142 4.34 5.93 8.09
N VAL A 143 4.90 4.73 8.06
CA VAL A 143 6.31 4.48 7.74
C VAL A 143 6.47 3.45 6.63
N THR A 144 7.64 3.48 5.99
CA THR A 144 8.13 2.40 5.12
C THR A 144 9.33 1.71 5.79
N SER A 145 9.78 0.57 5.26
CA SER A 145 10.99 -0.10 5.77
C SER A 145 12.22 0.81 5.75
N THR A 146 12.31 1.73 4.80
CA THR A 146 13.43 2.66 4.64
C THR A 146 13.52 3.69 5.77
N ASN A 147 12.38 4.21 6.26
CA ASN A 147 12.34 5.30 7.23
C ASN A 147 11.86 4.91 8.62
N ALA A 148 11.36 3.68 8.81
CA ALA A 148 10.76 3.22 10.07
C ALA A 148 11.67 3.43 11.28
N ARG A 149 12.96 3.05 11.17
CA ARG A 149 13.92 3.24 12.25
C ARG A 149 14.09 4.71 12.62
N ALA A 150 14.30 5.59 11.63
CA ALA A 150 14.49 7.01 11.89
C ALA A 150 13.26 7.65 12.54
N VAL A 151 12.05 7.25 12.10
CA VAL A 151 10.80 7.71 12.68
C VAL A 151 10.64 7.22 14.12
N VAL A 152 10.88 5.93 14.39
CA VAL A 152 10.79 5.38 15.75
C VAL A 152 11.82 6.03 16.66
N ASP A 153 13.04 6.29 16.19
CA ASP A 153 14.09 6.97 16.99
C ASP A 153 13.76 8.45 17.25
N SER A 154 12.94 9.09 16.42
CA SER A 154 12.54 10.51 16.59
C SER A 154 11.56 10.74 17.74
N PHE A 155 10.85 9.73 18.20
CA PHE A 155 9.98 9.85 19.38
C PHE A 155 10.80 9.93 20.67
N PRO A 156 10.30 10.63 21.72
CA PRO A 156 10.87 10.58 23.07
C PRO A 156 11.06 9.13 23.53
N LYS A 157 12.09 8.83 24.30
CA LYS A 157 12.42 7.45 24.69
C LYS A 157 11.36 6.79 25.57
N ASP A 158 10.60 7.57 26.29
CA ASP A 158 9.46 7.18 27.15
C ASP A 158 8.12 7.15 26.40
N GLU A 159 8.08 7.59 25.13
CA GLU A 159 6.85 7.51 24.32
C GLU A 159 6.45 6.05 24.09
N LYS A 160 5.21 5.75 24.41
CA LYS A 160 4.63 4.44 24.20
C LYS A 160 4.11 4.32 22.76
N ILE A 161 4.48 3.26 22.09
CA ILE A 161 4.19 3.06 20.67
C ILE A 161 3.52 1.70 20.46
N ILE A 162 2.45 1.69 19.67
CA ILE A 162 1.92 0.51 18.97
C ILE A 162 2.54 0.51 17.58
N PHE A 163 3.18 -0.57 17.19
CA PHE A 163 3.66 -0.79 15.83
C PHE A 163 2.79 -1.81 15.10
N ALA A 164 2.22 -1.43 13.96
CA ALA A 164 1.35 -2.28 13.14
C ALA A 164 1.76 -2.19 11.66
N PRO A 165 1.37 -3.13 10.78
CA PRO A 165 0.82 -4.45 11.10
C PRO A 165 1.89 -5.53 11.29
N ASP A 166 3.14 -5.31 10.86
CA ASP A 166 4.19 -6.33 10.74
C ASP A 166 4.94 -6.54 12.06
N LYS A 167 4.66 -7.68 12.73
CA LYS A 167 5.36 -8.08 13.96
C LYS A 167 6.87 -8.28 13.76
N ASN A 168 7.30 -8.70 12.58
CA ASN A 168 8.71 -9.00 12.30
C ASN A 168 9.51 -7.70 12.18
N LEU A 169 8.99 -6.73 11.40
CA LEU A 169 9.60 -5.40 11.32
C LEU A 169 9.56 -4.70 12.70
N GLY A 170 8.44 -4.78 13.40
CA GLY A 170 8.31 -4.22 14.76
C GLY A 170 9.29 -4.84 15.75
N GLY A 171 9.47 -6.16 15.72
CA GLY A 171 10.45 -6.88 16.54
C GLY A 171 11.89 -6.46 16.24
N TYR A 172 12.22 -6.35 14.95
CA TYR A 172 13.52 -5.81 14.51
C TYR A 172 13.74 -4.39 15.04
N LEU A 173 12.75 -3.52 14.88
CA LEU A 173 12.82 -2.13 15.37
C LEU A 173 13.00 -2.08 16.89
N ASN A 174 12.26 -2.89 17.65
CA ASN A 174 12.46 -3.00 19.11
C ASN A 174 13.91 -3.35 19.47
N ALA A 175 14.50 -4.32 18.76
CA ALA A 175 15.87 -4.73 19.00
C ALA A 175 16.90 -3.63 18.70
N VAL A 176 16.78 -2.98 17.53
CA VAL A 176 17.80 -2.00 17.08
C VAL A 176 17.64 -0.61 17.70
N THR A 177 16.45 -0.24 18.17
CA THR A 177 16.18 1.04 18.82
C THR A 177 16.16 0.94 20.35
N HIS A 178 16.29 -0.29 20.89
CA HIS A 178 16.19 -0.59 22.32
C HIS A 178 14.88 -0.08 22.94
N ARG A 179 13.76 -0.19 22.18
CA ARG A 179 12.42 0.12 22.64
C ARG A 179 11.64 -1.15 22.99
N ASN A 180 10.54 -0.97 23.66
CA ASN A 180 9.59 -2.04 23.96
C ASN A 180 8.19 -1.62 23.45
N MET A 181 8.09 -1.42 22.14
CA MET A 181 6.82 -1.09 21.49
C MET A 181 5.86 -2.28 21.59
N LEU A 182 4.57 -2.01 21.75
CA LEU A 182 3.53 -3.01 21.57
C LEU A 182 3.42 -3.35 20.09
N LEU A 183 3.45 -4.63 19.76
CA LEU A 183 3.42 -5.10 18.39
C LEU A 183 2.04 -5.67 18.06
N TRP A 184 1.47 -5.21 16.97
CA TRP A 184 0.35 -5.90 16.34
C TRP A 184 0.81 -7.28 15.85
N ASN A 185 -0.01 -8.32 16.06
CA ASN A 185 0.36 -9.68 15.68
C ASN A 185 0.01 -10.00 14.22
N GLY A 186 0.38 -9.13 13.29
CA GLY A 186 0.23 -9.35 11.87
C GLY A 186 1.53 -9.79 11.20
N GLY A 187 1.42 -10.32 9.99
CA GLY A 187 2.58 -10.80 9.23
C GLY A 187 2.28 -10.97 7.75
N CYS A 188 3.32 -10.89 6.95
CA CYS A 188 3.26 -11.17 5.52
C CYS A 188 3.53 -12.66 5.29
N HIS A 189 2.57 -13.40 4.73
CA HIS A 189 2.73 -14.83 4.46
C HIS A 189 3.90 -15.13 3.50
N VAL A 190 4.29 -14.17 2.66
CA VAL A 190 5.45 -14.30 1.78
C VAL A 190 6.74 -14.16 2.60
N HIS A 191 6.84 -13.14 3.46
CA HIS A 191 8.04 -12.93 4.29
C HIS A 191 8.25 -14.07 5.29
N GLU A 192 7.19 -14.64 5.83
CA GLU A 192 7.28 -15.77 6.76
C GLU A 192 7.79 -17.07 6.13
N GLN A 193 7.90 -17.13 4.79
CA GLN A 193 8.53 -18.27 4.11
C GLN A 193 10.06 -18.19 4.08
N PHE A 194 10.63 -17.01 4.37
CA PHE A 194 12.08 -16.87 4.50
C PHE A 194 12.53 -17.34 5.88
N SER A 195 13.50 -18.22 5.91
CA SER A 195 14.15 -18.66 7.13
C SER A 195 15.66 -18.78 6.93
N ILE A 196 16.40 -18.78 8.02
CA ILE A 196 17.87 -18.93 7.99
C ILE A 196 18.26 -20.21 7.29
N GLU A 197 17.47 -21.30 7.45
CA GLU A 197 17.75 -22.59 6.81
C GLU A 197 17.56 -22.57 5.28
N LYS A 198 16.87 -21.55 4.74
CA LYS A 198 16.61 -21.38 3.30
C LYS A 198 17.54 -20.39 2.63
N ILE A 199 18.36 -19.68 3.39
CA ILE A 199 19.36 -18.73 2.93
C ILE A 199 20.75 -19.34 2.98
#